data_6fe89def7d8b0bf9f305b66ed1c99e35
#
_entry.id   6fe89def7d8b0bf9f305b66ed1c99e35
#
_cell.length_a   1.000
_cell.length_b   1.000
_cell.length_c   1.000
_cell.angle_alpha   90.00
_cell.angle_beta   90.00
_cell.angle_gamma   90.00
#
_symmetry.space_group_name_H-M   'P 1'
#
loop_
_entity.id
_entity.type
_entity.pdbx_description
1 polymer ?
#
loop_
_entity_poly.entity_id
_entity_poly.type
_entity_poly.pdbx_seq_one_letter_code
_entity_poly.pdbx_strand_id
1 'polypeptide(L)'
;MSYILQSNLPATPELINELKAEFGLDKSLLTQYALWLKDAIRLDFGTSYMTGRSVSEDFLHFLPTTLMLVCCGFVLSFACSLLLGILSAYYHNRLLDFVIRIFCFVGVSMPNFWLAFLLVLFFSVYLGWLPAVGMEGGKSFILPSVSIALMSMCINARLIRANMLEVQKERYVVYAKMRNIRGVRLHIVHIFYNAFLPILTAMGMHIGELIGGAIVIECVFALPGIGLYSIQGIANHDYPVIECFIVVMCVCFVVCNAIVDILYSVLDPRVRATMQKQKGKIL
;
A
#
# COMPACT_ATOMS: atom_id res chain seq x y z
N MET A 1 -23.33 22.94 -1.09
CA MET A 1 -24.69 23.33 -1.57
C MET A 1 -24.71 23.84 -3.00
N SER A 2 -23.83 24.74 -3.42
CA SER A 2 -23.73 25.19 -4.82
C SER A 2 -23.47 24.07 -5.86
N TYR A 3 -22.90 22.93 -5.45
CA TYR A 3 -22.67 21.77 -6.33
C TYR A 3 -23.87 20.85 -6.52
N ILE A 4 -24.75 20.76 -5.53
CA ILE A 4 -26.00 20.01 -5.63
C ILE A 4 -26.96 20.70 -6.60
N LEU A 5 -26.80 22.00 -6.80
CA LEU A 5 -27.56 22.85 -7.72
C LEU A 5 -26.95 22.92 -9.13
N GLN A 6 -26.27 21.87 -9.62
CA GLN A 6 -25.76 21.82 -11.01
C GLN A 6 -26.84 21.95 -12.10
N SER A 7 -28.12 21.98 -11.73
CA SER A 7 -29.19 22.40 -12.63
C SER A 7 -29.14 23.92 -12.79
N ASN A 8 -29.26 24.42 -14.03
CA ASN A 8 -29.46 25.84 -14.37
C ASN A 8 -30.74 26.45 -13.78
N LEU A 9 -31.28 25.88 -12.72
CA LEU A 9 -32.46 26.37 -12.01
C LEU A 9 -32.02 27.45 -11.01
N PRO A 10 -32.73 28.58 -10.95
CA PRO A 10 -32.44 29.59 -9.94
C PRO A 10 -32.66 28.99 -8.55
N ALA A 11 -31.67 29.17 -7.68
CA ALA A 11 -31.70 28.72 -6.30
C ALA A 11 -32.75 29.49 -5.50
N THR A 12 -34.01 29.06 -5.60
CA THR A 12 -35.09 29.65 -4.78
C THR A 12 -34.91 29.19 -3.31
N PRO A 13 -35.26 30.06 -2.33
CA PRO A 13 -35.20 29.67 -0.92
C PRO A 13 -35.98 28.41 -0.58
N GLU A 14 -37.07 28.14 -1.28
CA GLU A 14 -37.90 26.95 -1.13
C GLU A 14 -37.15 25.68 -1.56
N LEU A 15 -36.56 25.68 -2.75
CA LEU A 15 -35.74 24.57 -3.26
C LEU A 15 -34.54 24.28 -2.35
N ILE A 16 -33.91 25.32 -1.80
CA ILE A 16 -32.80 25.16 -0.85
C ILE A 16 -33.27 24.47 0.44
N ASN A 17 -34.45 24.81 0.93
CA ASN A 17 -35.00 24.20 2.15
C ASN A 17 -35.45 22.74 1.92
N GLU A 18 -36.05 22.44 0.76
CA GLU A 18 -36.38 21.07 0.36
C GLU A 18 -35.11 20.19 0.27
N LEU A 19 -34.07 20.66 -0.40
CA LEU A 19 -32.80 19.97 -0.49
C LEU A 19 -32.12 19.78 0.89
N LYS A 20 -32.22 20.78 1.77
CA LYS A 20 -31.70 20.63 3.15
C LYS A 20 -32.42 19.54 3.92
N ALA A 21 -33.72 19.44 3.77
CA ALA A 21 -34.54 18.42 4.42
C ALA A 21 -34.24 17.01 3.84
N GLU A 22 -34.14 16.94 2.49
CA GLU A 22 -33.83 15.69 1.79
C GLU A 22 -32.47 15.10 2.20
N PHE A 23 -31.42 15.97 2.26
CA PHE A 23 -30.07 15.55 2.71
C PHE A 23 -29.92 15.56 4.23
N GLY A 24 -30.98 15.83 5.00
CA GLY A 24 -30.95 15.87 6.46
C GLY A 24 -30.05 16.93 7.06
N LEU A 25 -29.70 17.98 6.29
CA LEU A 25 -28.85 19.09 6.73
C LEU A 25 -29.55 20.06 7.69
N ASP A 26 -30.81 19.87 7.91
CA ASP A 26 -31.65 20.56 8.91
C ASP A 26 -31.50 19.98 10.32
N LYS A 27 -30.94 18.76 10.41
CA LYS A 27 -30.75 18.03 11.69
C LYS A 27 -29.46 18.45 12.39
N SER A 28 -29.38 18.16 13.70
CA SER A 28 -28.15 18.40 14.47
C SER A 28 -26.99 17.58 13.91
N LEU A 29 -25.74 18.07 14.00
CA LEU A 29 -24.54 17.38 13.54
C LEU A 29 -24.40 15.96 14.09
N LEU A 30 -24.75 15.75 15.38
CA LEU A 30 -24.74 14.41 15.99
C LEU A 30 -25.75 13.48 15.33
N THR A 31 -26.92 13.99 14.99
CA THR A 31 -27.96 13.19 14.30
C THR A 31 -27.54 12.85 12.87
N GLN A 32 -26.95 13.80 12.14
CA GLN A 32 -26.40 13.58 10.81
C GLN A 32 -25.31 12.49 10.84
N TYR A 33 -24.38 12.60 11.79
CA TYR A 33 -23.32 11.60 11.97
C TYR A 33 -23.86 10.22 12.32
N ALA A 34 -24.85 10.13 13.23
CA ALA A 34 -25.43 8.85 13.61
C ALA A 34 -26.18 8.15 12.46
N LEU A 35 -26.89 8.92 11.63
CA LEU A 35 -27.56 8.40 10.43
C LEU A 35 -26.55 7.92 9.41
N TRP A 36 -25.56 8.76 9.09
CA TRP A 36 -24.48 8.41 8.18
C TRP A 36 -23.73 7.15 8.64
N LEU A 37 -23.37 7.06 9.93
CA LEU A 37 -22.67 5.88 10.48
C LEU A 37 -23.53 4.60 10.36
N LYS A 38 -24.84 4.70 10.60
CA LYS A 38 -25.78 3.61 10.42
C LYS A 38 -25.81 3.08 8.99
N ASP A 39 -25.78 4.00 8.01
CA ASP A 39 -25.82 3.65 6.58
C ASP A 39 -24.44 3.15 6.13
N ALA A 40 -23.35 3.76 6.59
CA ALA A 40 -21.98 3.32 6.32
C ALA A 40 -21.68 1.89 6.85
N ILE A 41 -22.21 1.51 8.03
CA ILE A 41 -22.10 0.14 8.57
C ILE A 41 -22.82 -0.88 7.65
N ARG A 42 -23.85 -0.43 6.91
CA ARG A 42 -24.57 -1.26 5.94
C ARG A 42 -23.90 -1.23 4.55
N LEU A 43 -22.77 -0.58 4.42
CA LEU A 43 -22.07 -0.33 3.17
C LEU A 43 -22.89 0.50 2.17
N ASP A 44 -23.80 1.33 2.66
CA ASP A 44 -24.57 2.28 1.87
C ASP A 44 -23.97 3.67 2.06
N PHE A 45 -23.24 4.16 1.06
CA PHE A 45 -22.64 5.47 1.03
C PHE A 45 -23.44 6.47 0.15
N GLY A 46 -24.65 6.05 -0.27
CA GLY A 46 -25.51 6.87 -1.11
C GLY A 46 -25.09 6.90 -2.58
N THR A 47 -25.49 7.94 -3.27
CA THR A 47 -25.26 8.16 -4.71
C THR A 47 -24.26 9.27 -4.95
N SER A 48 -23.37 9.05 -5.92
CA SER A 48 -22.42 10.06 -6.39
C SER A 48 -23.18 11.28 -6.95
N TYR A 49 -22.80 12.46 -6.55
CA TYR A 49 -23.39 13.71 -7.06
C TYR A 49 -23.03 13.96 -8.52
N MET A 50 -21.95 13.37 -9.02
CA MET A 50 -21.47 13.53 -10.39
C MET A 50 -22.12 12.54 -11.35
N THR A 51 -22.16 11.25 -10.94
CA THR A 51 -22.58 10.16 -11.83
C THR A 51 -24.03 9.74 -11.61
N GLY A 52 -24.62 10.06 -10.45
CA GLY A 52 -25.95 9.58 -10.04
C GLY A 52 -26.02 8.09 -9.74
N ARG A 53 -24.87 7.39 -9.72
CA ARG A 53 -24.79 5.95 -9.45
C ARG A 53 -24.47 5.67 -7.98
N SER A 54 -24.78 4.47 -7.53
CA SER A 54 -24.42 3.99 -6.20
C SER A 54 -22.88 4.01 -6.02
N VAL A 55 -22.41 4.74 -5.00
CA VAL A 55 -20.99 4.84 -4.67
C VAL A 55 -20.42 3.48 -4.28
N SER A 56 -21.19 2.68 -3.53
CA SER A 56 -20.77 1.34 -3.10
C SER A 56 -20.53 0.39 -4.28
N GLU A 57 -21.38 0.44 -5.29
CA GLU A 57 -21.22 -0.37 -6.52
C GLU A 57 -20.02 0.08 -7.33
N ASP A 58 -19.83 1.39 -7.51
CA ASP A 58 -18.66 1.93 -8.21
C ASP A 58 -17.36 1.55 -7.49
N PHE A 59 -17.31 1.62 -6.14
CA PHE A 59 -16.14 1.18 -5.38
C PHE A 59 -15.84 -0.30 -5.57
N LEU A 60 -16.84 -1.17 -5.53
CA LEU A 60 -16.67 -2.60 -5.77
C LEU A 60 -16.18 -2.89 -7.19
N HIS A 61 -16.58 -2.07 -8.16
CA HIS A 61 -16.13 -2.19 -9.55
C HIS A 61 -14.66 -1.79 -9.72
N PHE A 62 -14.20 -0.72 -9.06
CA PHE A 62 -12.83 -0.21 -9.20
C PHE A 62 -11.82 -0.87 -8.24
N LEU A 63 -12.28 -1.43 -7.12
CA LEU A 63 -11.43 -2.05 -6.09
C LEU A 63 -10.48 -3.15 -6.63
N PRO A 64 -10.91 -4.07 -7.53
CA PRO A 64 -10.03 -5.11 -8.06
C PRO A 64 -8.78 -4.57 -8.74
N THR A 65 -8.87 -3.46 -9.47
CA THR A 65 -7.74 -2.83 -10.15
C THR A 65 -6.69 -2.34 -9.14
N THR A 66 -7.14 -1.64 -8.09
CA THR A 66 -6.25 -1.17 -7.02
C THR A 66 -5.60 -2.32 -6.27
N LEU A 67 -6.39 -3.34 -5.90
CA LEU A 67 -5.86 -4.52 -5.21
C LEU A 67 -4.83 -5.27 -6.06
N MET A 68 -5.07 -5.41 -7.36
CA MET A 68 -4.14 -6.03 -8.29
C MET A 68 -2.83 -5.23 -8.39
N LEU A 69 -2.91 -3.89 -8.50
CA LEU A 69 -1.74 -3.02 -8.51
C LEU A 69 -0.92 -3.15 -7.23
N VAL A 70 -1.57 -3.05 -6.07
CA VAL A 70 -0.91 -3.17 -4.76
C VAL A 70 -0.29 -4.56 -4.58
N CYS A 71 -1.00 -5.63 -4.97
CA CYS A 71 -0.51 -7.00 -4.90
C CYS A 71 0.73 -7.20 -5.78
N CYS A 72 0.68 -6.77 -7.05
CA CYS A 72 1.82 -6.85 -7.97
C CYS A 72 3.01 -6.03 -7.46
N GLY A 73 2.76 -4.80 -6.97
CA GLY A 73 3.79 -3.95 -6.37
C GLY A 73 4.41 -4.58 -5.13
N PHE A 74 3.60 -5.17 -4.26
CA PHE A 74 4.07 -5.85 -3.04
C PHE A 74 4.92 -7.07 -3.38
N VAL A 75 4.45 -7.97 -4.26
CA VAL A 75 5.20 -9.16 -4.67
C VAL A 75 6.54 -8.78 -5.30
N LEU A 76 6.53 -7.77 -6.18
CA LEU A 76 7.76 -7.27 -6.81
C LEU A 76 8.72 -6.67 -5.79
N SER A 77 8.22 -5.79 -4.89
CA SER A 77 9.01 -5.18 -3.82
C SER A 77 9.60 -6.25 -2.90
N PHE A 78 8.78 -7.22 -2.49
CA PHE A 78 9.20 -8.33 -1.62
C PHE A 78 10.30 -9.17 -2.26
N ALA A 79 10.08 -9.68 -3.46
CA ALA A 79 11.03 -10.55 -4.15
C ALA A 79 12.36 -9.84 -4.43
N CYS A 80 12.30 -8.62 -4.98
CA CYS A 80 13.50 -7.86 -5.30
C CYS A 80 14.27 -7.39 -4.06
N SER A 81 13.57 -6.98 -2.99
CA SER A 81 14.24 -6.58 -1.75
C SER A 81 14.96 -7.75 -1.06
N LEU A 82 14.38 -8.95 -1.06
CA LEU A 82 15.04 -10.15 -0.57
C LEU A 82 16.31 -10.43 -1.37
N LEU A 83 16.21 -10.42 -2.69
CA LEU A 83 17.36 -10.68 -3.56
C LEU A 83 18.47 -9.66 -3.33
N LEU A 84 18.15 -8.36 -3.42
CA LEU A 84 19.13 -7.28 -3.27
C LEU A 84 19.73 -7.24 -1.86
N GLY A 85 18.91 -7.38 -0.82
CA GLY A 85 19.36 -7.35 0.57
C GLY A 85 20.27 -8.53 0.93
N ILE A 86 19.89 -9.74 0.52
CA ILE A 86 20.71 -10.96 0.75
C ILE A 86 22.03 -10.86 -0.02
N LEU A 87 22.00 -10.46 -1.29
CA LEU A 87 23.22 -10.30 -2.10
C LEU A 87 24.13 -9.22 -1.50
N SER A 88 23.60 -8.10 -1.07
CA SER A 88 24.36 -7.02 -0.44
C SER A 88 25.01 -7.47 0.88
N ALA A 89 24.31 -8.25 1.71
CA ALA A 89 24.86 -8.81 2.94
C ALA A 89 25.91 -9.90 2.67
N TYR A 90 25.67 -10.77 1.69
CA TYR A 90 26.59 -11.85 1.31
C TYR A 90 27.91 -11.33 0.77
N TYR A 91 27.85 -10.32 -0.10
CA TYR A 91 29.03 -9.67 -0.71
C TYR A 91 29.47 -8.42 0.07
N HIS A 92 29.25 -8.40 1.38
CA HIS A 92 29.57 -7.27 2.25
C HIS A 92 30.97 -6.67 1.99
N ASN A 93 31.00 -5.34 1.84
CA ASN A 93 32.20 -4.55 1.52
C ASN A 93 32.86 -4.87 0.16
N ARG A 94 32.19 -5.56 -0.77
CA ARG A 94 32.64 -5.77 -2.14
C ARG A 94 31.92 -4.81 -3.10
N LEU A 95 32.38 -4.77 -4.36
CA LEU A 95 31.82 -3.91 -5.40
C LEU A 95 30.30 -4.07 -5.56
N LEU A 96 29.80 -5.32 -5.53
CA LEU A 96 28.36 -5.60 -5.65
C LEU A 96 27.56 -4.98 -4.50
N ASP A 97 28.04 -5.09 -3.26
CA ASP A 97 27.41 -4.41 -2.12
C ASP A 97 27.38 -2.88 -2.30
N PHE A 98 28.49 -2.32 -2.78
CA PHE A 98 28.56 -0.88 -3.02
C PHE A 98 27.57 -0.42 -4.10
N VAL A 99 27.46 -1.13 -5.22
CA VAL A 99 26.50 -0.84 -6.30
C VAL A 99 25.06 -0.94 -5.81
N ILE A 100 24.70 -2.02 -5.09
CA ILE A 100 23.35 -2.19 -4.53
C ILE A 100 23.02 -1.05 -3.57
N ARG A 101 23.94 -0.64 -2.71
CA ARG A 101 23.72 0.47 -1.78
C ARG A 101 23.47 1.79 -2.50
N ILE A 102 24.24 2.09 -3.55
CA ILE A 102 24.01 3.28 -4.36
C ILE A 102 22.66 3.21 -5.05
N PHE A 103 22.31 2.07 -5.66
CA PHE A 103 21.02 1.86 -6.28
C PHE A 103 19.87 2.09 -5.28
N CYS A 104 19.95 1.51 -4.09
CA CYS A 104 18.95 1.69 -3.05
C CYS A 104 18.90 3.15 -2.54
N PHE A 105 20.03 3.82 -2.44
CA PHE A 105 20.08 5.23 -2.05
C PHE A 105 19.35 6.13 -3.07
N VAL A 106 19.65 5.95 -4.34
CA VAL A 106 18.98 6.67 -5.43
C VAL A 106 17.48 6.33 -5.46
N GLY A 107 17.13 5.04 -5.36
CA GLY A 107 15.74 4.60 -5.42
C GLY A 107 14.85 5.14 -4.29
N VAL A 108 15.39 5.27 -3.07
CA VAL A 108 14.65 5.89 -1.95
C VAL A 108 14.48 7.41 -2.14
N SER A 109 15.42 8.05 -2.83
CA SER A 109 15.38 9.50 -3.06
C SER A 109 14.44 9.92 -4.19
N MET A 110 13.94 8.96 -4.99
CA MET A 110 13.10 9.24 -6.14
C MET A 110 11.61 9.16 -5.77
N PRO A 111 10.81 10.23 -5.98
CA PRO A 111 9.36 10.15 -5.82
C PRO A 111 8.75 9.13 -6.81
N ASN A 112 7.80 8.32 -6.34
CA ASN A 112 7.16 7.28 -7.16
C ASN A 112 6.55 7.82 -8.46
N PHE A 113 5.87 8.97 -8.41
CA PHE A 113 5.26 9.59 -9.58
C PHE A 113 6.31 10.05 -10.60
N TRP A 114 7.45 10.57 -10.14
CA TRP A 114 8.53 11.00 -11.03
C TRP A 114 9.16 9.80 -11.74
N LEU A 115 9.41 8.70 -11.01
CA LEU A 115 9.83 7.44 -11.61
C LEU A 115 8.80 6.95 -12.63
N ALA A 116 7.50 7.02 -12.31
CA ALA A 116 6.43 6.62 -13.22
C ALA A 116 6.51 7.36 -14.56
N PHE A 117 6.68 8.69 -14.53
CA PHE A 117 6.87 9.48 -15.76
C PHE A 117 8.11 9.08 -16.54
N LEU A 118 9.25 8.84 -15.87
CA LEU A 118 10.46 8.38 -16.54
C LEU A 118 10.28 7.01 -17.21
N LEU A 119 9.59 6.08 -16.53
CA LEU A 119 9.31 4.76 -17.09
C LEU A 119 8.37 4.84 -18.28
N VAL A 120 7.33 5.68 -18.22
CA VAL A 120 6.44 5.93 -19.37
C VAL A 120 7.23 6.52 -20.53
N LEU A 121 8.03 7.57 -20.28
CA LEU A 121 8.83 8.21 -21.32
C LEU A 121 9.76 7.22 -22.01
N PHE A 122 10.46 6.38 -21.23
CA PHE A 122 11.46 5.48 -21.79
C PHE A 122 10.81 4.24 -22.43
N PHE A 123 9.95 3.52 -21.69
CA PHE A 123 9.42 2.23 -22.15
C PHE A 123 8.19 2.34 -23.07
N SER A 124 7.36 3.37 -22.91
CA SER A 124 6.18 3.54 -23.72
C SER A 124 6.43 4.46 -24.91
N VAL A 125 6.98 5.66 -24.67
CA VAL A 125 7.14 6.66 -25.75
C VAL A 125 8.37 6.36 -26.61
N TYR A 126 9.54 6.11 -25.99
CA TYR A 126 10.78 5.93 -26.74
C TYR A 126 10.91 4.51 -27.32
N LEU A 127 10.65 3.47 -26.55
CA LEU A 127 10.80 2.08 -26.98
C LEU A 127 9.51 1.47 -27.57
N GLY A 128 8.32 1.98 -27.23
CA GLY A 128 7.03 1.42 -27.69
C GLY A 128 6.72 0.00 -27.18
N TRP A 129 7.33 -0.44 -26.07
CA TRP A 129 7.22 -1.82 -25.59
C TRP A 129 5.99 -2.05 -24.70
N LEU A 130 5.61 -1.04 -23.93
CA LEU A 130 4.56 -1.12 -22.90
C LEU A 130 3.57 0.04 -23.07
N PRO A 131 2.29 -0.14 -22.71
CA PRO A 131 1.31 0.92 -22.80
C PRO A 131 1.64 2.08 -21.82
N ALA A 132 1.38 3.31 -22.26
CA ALA A 132 1.62 4.51 -21.49
C ALA A 132 0.56 4.73 -20.42
N VAL A 133 -0.72 4.53 -20.75
CA VAL A 133 -1.88 4.79 -19.92
C VAL A 133 -3.01 3.81 -20.24
N GLY A 134 -3.95 3.67 -19.31
CA GLY A 134 -5.14 2.86 -19.49
C GLY A 134 -4.92 1.37 -19.19
N MET A 135 -5.96 0.58 -19.40
CA MET A 135 -6.00 -0.85 -19.07
C MET A 135 -6.18 -1.71 -20.34
N GLU A 136 -5.08 -2.04 -20.98
CA GLU A 136 -5.02 -2.89 -22.19
C GLU A 136 -4.57 -4.34 -21.87
N GLY A 137 -4.91 -4.85 -20.70
CA GLY A 137 -4.54 -6.19 -20.24
C GLY A 137 -3.37 -6.21 -19.25
N GLY A 138 -2.77 -7.38 -19.05
CA GLY A 138 -1.76 -7.58 -18.00
C GLY A 138 -0.49 -6.72 -18.14
N LYS A 139 -0.13 -6.33 -19.35
CA LYS A 139 1.04 -5.46 -19.60
C LYS A 139 0.89 -4.07 -19.00
N SER A 140 -0.35 -3.58 -18.84
CA SER A 140 -0.63 -2.26 -18.25
C SER A 140 -0.25 -2.16 -16.77
N PHE A 141 -0.04 -3.29 -16.08
CA PHE A 141 0.37 -3.30 -14.68
C PHE A 141 1.90 -3.31 -14.49
N ILE A 142 2.71 -3.52 -15.53
CA ILE A 142 4.17 -3.65 -15.38
C ILE A 142 4.80 -2.36 -14.89
N LEU A 143 4.63 -1.26 -15.64
CA LEU A 143 5.23 0.04 -15.27
C LEU A 143 4.66 0.58 -13.95
N PRO A 144 3.32 0.56 -13.72
CA PRO A 144 2.75 0.95 -12.44
C PRO A 144 3.31 0.15 -11.25
N SER A 145 3.43 -1.18 -11.38
CA SER A 145 3.96 -2.04 -10.32
C SER A 145 5.43 -1.75 -10.01
N VAL A 146 6.26 -1.48 -11.02
CA VAL A 146 7.66 -1.09 -10.82
C VAL A 146 7.74 0.28 -10.13
N SER A 147 6.89 1.23 -10.54
CA SER A 147 6.87 2.58 -9.98
C SER A 147 6.52 2.58 -8.49
N ILE A 148 5.49 1.83 -8.10
CA ILE A 148 5.04 1.76 -6.70
C ILE A 148 6.01 0.93 -5.84
N ALA A 149 6.66 -0.09 -6.41
CA ALA A 149 7.51 -1.02 -5.69
C ALA A 149 8.90 -0.46 -5.36
N LEU A 150 9.47 0.42 -6.18
CA LEU A 150 10.90 0.77 -6.13
C LEU A 150 11.31 1.33 -4.76
N MET A 151 10.57 2.27 -4.22
CA MET A 151 10.90 2.91 -2.95
C MET A 151 10.89 1.89 -1.81
N SER A 152 9.79 1.14 -1.65
CA SER A 152 9.65 0.09 -0.63
C SER A 152 10.69 -1.02 -0.80
N MET A 153 10.97 -1.43 -2.04
CA MET A 153 12.02 -2.40 -2.37
C MET A 153 13.39 -1.94 -1.87
N CYS A 154 13.76 -0.69 -2.11
CA CYS A 154 15.05 -0.14 -1.71
C CYS A 154 15.17 0.02 -0.19
N ILE A 155 14.11 0.46 0.49
CA ILE A 155 14.07 0.55 1.96
C ILE A 155 14.24 -0.85 2.57
N ASN A 156 13.44 -1.82 2.11
CA ASN A 156 13.45 -3.19 2.60
C ASN A 156 14.79 -3.90 2.32
N ALA A 157 15.39 -3.71 1.15
CA ALA A 157 16.70 -4.28 0.84
C ALA A 157 17.80 -3.80 1.81
N ARG A 158 17.79 -2.51 2.17
CA ARG A 158 18.72 -1.95 3.17
C ARG A 158 18.48 -2.53 4.56
N LEU A 159 17.21 -2.69 4.93
CA LEU A 159 16.82 -3.29 6.21
C LEU A 159 17.25 -4.77 6.31
N ILE A 160 17.00 -5.56 5.26
CA ILE A 160 17.41 -6.95 5.16
C ILE A 160 18.93 -7.06 5.32
N ARG A 161 19.67 -6.23 4.60
CA ARG A 161 21.13 -6.17 4.72
C ARG A 161 21.57 -5.86 6.15
N ALA A 162 20.98 -4.86 6.79
CA ALA A 162 21.34 -4.44 8.15
C ALA A 162 21.10 -5.58 9.16
N ASN A 163 19.90 -6.20 9.15
CA ASN A 163 19.54 -7.29 10.02
C ASN A 163 20.45 -8.52 9.81
N MET A 164 20.76 -8.88 8.56
CA MET A 164 21.66 -10.00 8.28
C MET A 164 23.08 -9.74 8.80
N LEU A 165 23.59 -8.52 8.70
CA LEU A 165 24.91 -8.16 9.21
C LEU A 165 24.95 -8.10 10.75
N GLU A 166 23.85 -7.75 11.40
CA GLU A 166 23.71 -7.82 12.85
C GLU A 166 23.73 -9.25 13.34
N VAL A 167 22.86 -10.11 12.77
CA VAL A 167 22.81 -11.55 13.09
C VAL A 167 24.16 -12.23 12.83
N GLN A 168 24.94 -11.79 11.84
CA GLN A 168 26.25 -12.35 11.55
C GLN A 168 27.26 -12.22 12.71
N LYS A 169 27.05 -11.28 13.64
CA LYS A 169 27.88 -11.06 14.84
C LYS A 169 27.48 -11.94 16.02
N GLU A 170 26.34 -12.63 15.94
CA GLU A 170 25.82 -13.46 17.02
C GLU A 170 26.73 -14.67 17.31
N ARG A 171 26.80 -15.05 18.58
CA ARG A 171 27.69 -16.13 19.07
C ARG A 171 27.46 -17.46 18.34
N TYR A 172 26.20 -17.83 18.08
CA TYR A 172 25.90 -19.09 17.41
C TYR A 172 26.37 -19.10 15.95
N VAL A 173 26.46 -17.96 15.29
CA VAL A 173 27.03 -17.84 13.94
C VAL A 173 28.54 -17.99 13.99
N VAL A 174 29.21 -17.46 15.03
CA VAL A 174 30.65 -17.67 15.27
C VAL A 174 30.91 -19.16 15.49
N TYR A 175 30.12 -19.87 16.32
CA TYR A 175 30.24 -21.31 16.52
C TYR A 175 30.01 -22.12 15.22
N ALA A 176 29.04 -21.69 14.39
CA ALA A 176 28.85 -22.33 13.09
C ALA A 176 30.07 -22.19 12.18
N LYS A 177 30.72 -21.03 12.18
CA LYS A 177 31.97 -20.79 11.44
C LYS A 177 33.11 -21.67 11.97
N MET A 178 33.24 -21.84 13.29
CA MET A 178 34.25 -22.76 13.93
C MET A 178 34.02 -24.21 13.51
N ARG A 179 32.78 -24.63 13.29
CA ARG A 179 32.41 -25.95 12.77
C ARG A 179 32.58 -26.07 11.25
N ASN A 180 33.30 -25.12 10.63
CA ASN A 180 33.59 -25.09 9.20
C ASN A 180 32.32 -24.92 8.29
N ILE A 181 31.18 -24.41 8.82
CA ILE A 181 30.03 -24.07 8.03
C ILE A 181 30.32 -22.69 7.37
N ARG A 182 30.36 -22.65 6.03
CA ARG A 182 30.75 -21.46 5.26
C ARG A 182 29.83 -21.24 4.05
N GLY A 183 30.04 -20.13 3.35
CA GLY A 183 29.37 -19.81 2.07
C GLY A 183 27.85 -19.66 2.18
N VAL A 184 27.13 -20.10 1.15
CA VAL A 184 25.68 -19.94 1.02
C VAL A 184 24.92 -20.57 2.19
N ARG A 185 25.35 -21.77 2.65
CA ARG A 185 24.70 -22.49 3.76
C ARG A 185 24.74 -21.67 5.05
N LEU A 186 25.86 -21.02 5.37
CA LEU A 186 25.96 -20.14 6.54
C LEU A 186 24.99 -18.96 6.42
N HIS A 187 24.95 -18.31 5.26
CA HIS A 187 24.15 -17.10 5.07
C HIS A 187 22.65 -17.39 5.01
N ILE A 188 22.21 -18.45 4.35
CA ILE A 188 20.78 -18.76 4.23
C ILE A 188 20.24 -19.42 5.51
N VAL A 189 20.89 -20.48 5.98
CA VAL A 189 20.33 -21.30 7.07
C VAL A 189 20.58 -20.68 8.45
N HIS A 190 21.75 -20.09 8.68
CA HIS A 190 22.11 -19.59 10.02
C HIS A 190 21.91 -18.08 10.19
N ILE A 191 22.08 -17.29 9.12
CA ILE A 191 21.95 -15.83 9.20
C ILE A 191 20.57 -15.38 8.75
N PHE A 192 20.20 -15.64 7.50
CA PHE A 192 18.93 -15.15 6.94
C PHE A 192 17.71 -15.72 7.69
N TYR A 193 17.70 -17.02 7.97
CA TYR A 193 16.58 -17.64 8.69
C TYR A 193 16.31 -16.96 10.05
N ASN A 194 17.37 -16.59 10.78
CA ASN A 194 17.21 -15.89 12.06
C ASN A 194 16.96 -14.38 11.92
N ALA A 195 17.37 -13.79 10.79
CA ALA A 195 17.06 -12.39 10.47
C ALA A 195 15.66 -12.22 9.86
N PHE A 196 15.04 -13.31 9.38
CA PHE A 196 13.81 -13.26 8.57
C PHE A 196 12.62 -12.66 9.33
N LEU A 197 12.48 -12.97 10.61
CA LEU A 197 11.34 -12.55 11.40
C LEU A 197 11.22 -11.01 11.54
N PRO A 198 12.26 -10.27 11.97
CA PRO A 198 12.25 -8.81 11.98
C PRO A 198 12.04 -8.21 10.57
N ILE A 199 12.56 -8.87 9.55
CA ILE A 199 12.41 -8.46 8.15
C ILE A 199 10.93 -8.55 7.74
N LEU A 200 10.27 -9.68 8.01
CA LEU A 200 8.87 -9.89 7.66
C LEU A 200 7.95 -8.85 8.31
N THR A 201 8.18 -8.54 9.59
CA THR A 201 7.41 -7.52 10.31
C THR A 201 7.54 -6.15 9.65
N ALA A 202 8.77 -5.73 9.37
CA ALA A 202 9.01 -4.44 8.75
C ALA A 202 8.43 -4.34 7.33
N MET A 203 8.51 -5.42 6.55
CA MET A 203 7.92 -5.48 5.21
C MET A 203 6.40 -5.39 5.24
N GLY A 204 5.77 -5.99 6.26
CA GLY A 204 4.34 -5.90 6.45
C GLY A 204 3.86 -4.46 6.70
N MET A 205 4.61 -3.66 7.44
CA MET A 205 4.28 -2.24 7.69
C MET A 205 4.27 -1.40 6.40
N HIS A 206 5.03 -1.77 5.37
CA HIS A 206 5.07 -1.06 4.09
C HIS A 206 3.86 -1.32 3.18
N ILE A 207 2.98 -2.26 3.50
CA ILE A 207 1.75 -2.49 2.72
C ILE A 207 0.86 -1.24 2.75
N GLY A 208 0.74 -0.57 3.90
CA GLY A 208 -0.01 0.68 4.02
C GLY A 208 0.54 1.80 3.13
N GLU A 209 1.86 1.90 3.00
CA GLU A 209 2.52 2.86 2.11
C GLU A 209 2.23 2.56 0.63
N LEU A 210 2.18 1.28 0.25
CA LEU A 210 1.82 0.86 -1.10
C LEU A 210 0.37 1.22 -1.44
N ILE A 211 -0.57 1.03 -0.49
CA ILE A 211 -1.97 1.41 -0.69
C ILE A 211 -2.09 2.93 -0.92
N GLY A 212 -1.43 3.74 -0.08
CA GLY A 212 -1.40 5.20 -0.26
C GLY A 212 -0.72 5.63 -1.57
N GLY A 213 0.37 4.96 -1.95
CA GLY A 213 1.10 5.21 -3.19
C GLY A 213 0.31 4.83 -4.45
N ALA A 214 -0.58 3.82 -4.36
CA ALA A 214 -1.39 3.36 -5.49
C ALA A 214 -2.26 4.47 -6.07
N ILE A 215 -2.81 5.36 -5.23
CA ILE A 215 -3.65 6.49 -5.65
C ILE A 215 -2.93 7.34 -6.70
N VAL A 216 -1.71 7.75 -6.40
CA VAL A 216 -0.92 8.62 -7.28
C VAL A 216 -0.55 7.88 -8.56
N ILE A 217 -0.18 6.61 -8.47
CA ILE A 217 0.20 5.79 -9.62
C ILE A 217 -1.00 5.51 -10.53
N GLU A 218 -2.18 5.26 -9.98
CA GLU A 218 -3.42 5.14 -10.75
C GLU A 218 -3.72 6.40 -11.55
N CYS A 219 -3.51 7.59 -10.95
CA CYS A 219 -3.69 8.87 -11.66
C CYS A 219 -2.68 9.03 -12.80
N VAL A 220 -1.39 8.71 -12.58
CA VAL A 220 -0.35 8.86 -13.62
C VAL A 220 -0.59 7.94 -14.81
N PHE A 221 -0.99 6.69 -14.54
CA PHE A 221 -1.22 5.69 -15.59
C PHE A 221 -2.68 5.62 -16.06
N ALA A 222 -3.58 6.49 -15.56
CA ALA A 222 -5.01 6.47 -15.81
C ALA A 222 -5.63 5.06 -15.64
N LEU A 223 -5.21 4.33 -14.61
CA LEU A 223 -5.78 3.03 -14.28
C LEU A 223 -7.13 3.22 -13.57
N PRO A 224 -8.19 2.50 -14.00
CA PRO A 224 -9.52 2.62 -13.39
C PRO A 224 -9.56 1.92 -12.02
N GLY A 225 -8.97 2.55 -11.02
CA GLY A 225 -8.94 2.11 -9.63
C GLY A 225 -9.67 3.06 -8.68
N ILE A 226 -9.81 2.64 -7.41
CA ILE A 226 -10.50 3.45 -6.39
C ILE A 226 -9.77 4.77 -6.10
N GLY A 227 -8.44 4.81 -6.26
CA GLY A 227 -7.66 6.03 -6.07
C GLY A 227 -7.97 7.09 -7.12
N LEU A 228 -7.98 6.72 -8.41
CA LEU A 228 -8.34 7.62 -9.50
C LEU A 228 -9.78 8.10 -9.35
N TYR A 229 -10.72 7.20 -9.08
CA TYR A 229 -12.13 7.54 -8.84
C TYR A 229 -12.29 8.53 -7.68
N SER A 230 -11.57 8.30 -6.59
CA SER A 230 -11.64 9.17 -5.41
C SER A 230 -11.03 10.55 -5.63
N ILE A 231 -9.92 10.66 -6.37
CA ILE A 231 -9.34 11.96 -6.74
C ILE A 231 -10.33 12.77 -7.60
N GLN A 232 -11.04 12.12 -8.52
CA GLN A 232 -12.09 12.76 -9.29
C GLN A 232 -13.24 13.22 -8.40
N GLY A 233 -13.66 12.42 -7.42
CA GLY A 233 -14.64 12.79 -6.41
C GLY A 233 -14.20 13.99 -5.58
N ILE A 234 -12.94 14.04 -5.14
CA ILE A 234 -12.39 15.17 -4.39
C ILE A 234 -12.38 16.44 -5.24
N ALA A 235 -11.91 16.35 -6.48
CA ALA A 235 -11.87 17.50 -7.41
C ALA A 235 -13.25 18.09 -7.69
N ASN A 236 -14.29 17.25 -7.68
CA ASN A 236 -15.68 17.63 -7.96
C ASN A 236 -16.53 17.81 -6.67
N HIS A 237 -15.94 17.75 -5.49
CA HIS A 237 -16.65 17.90 -4.21
C HIS A 237 -17.78 16.88 -4.02
N ASP A 238 -17.57 15.65 -4.50
CA ASP A 238 -18.51 14.54 -4.37
C ASP A 238 -18.33 13.88 -3.00
N TYR A 239 -19.02 14.39 -2.01
CA TYR A 239 -18.87 13.97 -0.62
C TYR A 239 -19.15 12.47 -0.40
N PRO A 240 -20.20 11.84 -0.95
CA PRO A 240 -20.41 10.40 -0.82
C PRO A 240 -19.21 9.56 -1.27
N VAL A 241 -18.57 9.96 -2.38
CA VAL A 241 -17.35 9.30 -2.88
C VAL A 241 -16.18 9.50 -1.92
N ILE A 242 -16.00 10.73 -1.40
CA ILE A 242 -14.90 11.04 -0.46
C ILE A 242 -15.07 10.27 0.84
N GLU A 243 -16.26 10.22 1.40
CA GLU A 243 -16.57 9.51 2.64
C GLU A 243 -16.35 7.99 2.50
N CYS A 244 -16.87 7.39 1.42
CA CYS A 244 -16.63 5.99 1.10
C CYS A 244 -15.13 5.68 0.97
N PHE A 245 -14.39 6.53 0.26
CA PHE A 245 -12.94 6.38 0.07
C PHE A 245 -12.20 6.36 1.42
N ILE A 246 -12.48 7.31 2.30
CA ILE A 246 -11.83 7.38 3.62
C ILE A 246 -12.10 6.10 4.42
N VAL A 247 -13.37 5.65 4.46
CA VAL A 247 -13.74 4.43 5.20
C VAL A 247 -13.07 3.20 4.61
N VAL A 248 -13.13 3.02 3.28
CA VAL A 248 -12.51 1.88 2.60
C VAL A 248 -10.99 1.85 2.83
N MET A 249 -10.32 3.00 2.72
CA MET A 249 -8.88 3.09 2.96
C MET A 249 -8.52 2.77 4.40
N CYS A 250 -9.28 3.28 5.38
CA CYS A 250 -9.09 2.94 6.80
C CYS A 250 -9.28 1.45 7.05
N VAL A 251 -10.32 0.84 6.51
CA VAL A 251 -10.59 -0.60 6.65
C VAL A 251 -9.48 -1.42 6.00
N CYS A 252 -9.09 -1.10 4.78
CA CYS A 252 -7.98 -1.78 4.09
C CYS A 252 -6.69 -1.70 4.90
N PHE A 253 -6.35 -0.52 5.42
CA PHE A 253 -5.16 -0.33 6.24
C PHE A 253 -5.20 -1.17 7.52
N VAL A 254 -6.32 -1.14 8.26
CA VAL A 254 -6.49 -1.92 9.49
C VAL A 254 -6.43 -3.43 9.21
N VAL A 255 -7.12 -3.90 8.16
CA VAL A 255 -7.12 -5.32 7.77
C VAL A 255 -5.72 -5.79 7.37
N CYS A 256 -5.00 -5.01 6.56
CA CYS A 256 -3.64 -5.36 6.17
C CYS A 256 -2.71 -5.44 7.39
N ASN A 257 -2.75 -4.46 8.30
CA ASN A 257 -1.95 -4.50 9.52
C ASN A 257 -2.32 -5.69 10.41
N ALA A 258 -3.61 -5.96 10.60
CA ALA A 258 -4.08 -7.10 11.38
C ALA A 258 -3.59 -8.46 10.80
N ILE A 259 -3.59 -8.59 9.46
CA ILE A 259 -3.03 -9.78 8.79
C ILE A 259 -1.53 -9.92 9.09
N VAL A 260 -0.78 -8.83 9.01
CA VAL A 260 0.67 -8.82 9.32
C VAL A 260 0.90 -9.19 10.78
N ASP A 261 0.14 -8.64 11.72
CA ASP A 261 0.26 -8.94 13.16
C ASP A 261 -0.07 -10.41 13.46
N ILE A 262 -1.08 -10.97 12.80
CA ILE A 262 -1.43 -12.38 12.91
C ILE A 262 -0.29 -13.25 12.36
N LEU A 263 0.23 -12.95 11.17
CA LEU A 263 1.37 -13.66 10.58
C LEU A 263 2.58 -13.62 11.49
N TYR A 264 2.87 -12.44 12.07
CA TYR A 264 3.95 -12.27 13.03
C TYR A 264 3.74 -13.14 14.28
N SER A 265 2.56 -13.13 14.87
CA SER A 265 2.24 -13.92 16.08
C SER A 265 2.31 -15.43 15.84
N VAL A 266 2.01 -15.89 14.61
CA VAL A 266 2.09 -17.30 14.21
C VAL A 266 3.53 -17.73 13.98
N LEU A 267 4.35 -16.87 13.38
CA LEU A 267 5.72 -17.18 12.97
C LEU A 267 6.75 -16.97 14.10
N ASP A 268 6.46 -16.10 15.09
CA ASP A 268 7.37 -15.88 16.23
C ASP A 268 6.95 -16.69 17.48
N PRO A 269 7.65 -17.80 17.76
CA PRO A 269 7.38 -18.60 18.99
C PRO A 269 7.67 -17.81 20.28
N ARG A 270 8.51 -16.76 20.23
CA ARG A 270 8.87 -15.94 21.42
C ARG A 270 7.71 -15.03 21.83
N VAL A 271 6.99 -14.47 20.87
CA VAL A 271 5.79 -13.67 21.12
C VAL A 271 4.69 -14.54 21.72
N ARG A 272 4.52 -15.77 21.21
CA ARG A 272 3.56 -16.73 21.74
C ARG A 272 3.85 -17.08 23.22
N ALA A 273 5.12 -17.26 23.59
CA ALA A 273 5.53 -17.51 24.97
C ALA A 273 5.28 -16.31 25.90
N THR A 274 5.46 -15.08 25.41
CA THR A 274 5.21 -13.84 26.16
C THR A 274 3.72 -13.61 26.38
N MET A 275 2.88 -13.84 25.38
CA MET A 275 1.41 -13.76 25.51
C MET A 275 0.84 -14.80 26.46
N GLN A 276 1.41 -16.03 26.48
CA GLN A 276 1.02 -17.05 27.46
C GLN A 276 1.39 -16.68 28.90
N LYS A 277 2.56 -16.06 29.11
CA LYS A 277 2.97 -15.55 30.43
C LYS A 277 2.10 -14.40 30.93
N GLN A 278 1.62 -13.52 30.03
CA GLN A 278 0.69 -12.45 30.41
C GLN A 278 -0.72 -13.00 30.73
N LYS A 279 -1.23 -13.99 29.98
CA LYS A 279 -2.50 -14.65 30.31
C LYS A 279 -2.47 -15.38 31.65
N GLY A 280 -1.34 -15.99 32.02
CA GLY A 280 -1.17 -16.65 33.33
C GLY A 280 -0.93 -15.69 34.51
N LYS A 281 -0.81 -14.38 34.27
CA LYS A 281 -0.75 -13.35 35.32
C LYS A 281 -2.06 -12.62 35.58
N ILE A 282 -3.07 -12.82 34.72
CA ILE A 282 -4.39 -12.19 34.78
C ILE A 282 -5.44 -13.17 35.35
N LEU A 283 -5.11 -14.46 35.44
CA LEU A 283 -5.84 -15.51 36.15
C LEU A 283 -5.19 -15.78 37.49
#